data_75d0fa1270f15f79b0cbb0bbceb99048
#
_entry.id   75d0fa1270f15f79b0cbb0bbceb99048
#
_cell.length_a   1.000
_cell.length_b   1.000
_cell.length_c   1.000
_cell.angle_alpha   90.00
_cell.angle_beta   90.00
_cell.angle_gamma   90.00
#
_symmetry.space_group_name_H-M   'P 1'
#
loop_
_entity.id
_entity.type
_entity.pdbx_description
1 polymer ?
#
loop_
_entity_poly.entity_id
_entity_poly.type
_entity_poly.pdbx_seq_one_letter_code
_entity_poly.pdbx_strand_id
1 'polypeptide(L)'
;LGWVCYISEVTEVTSVITMPRINKSGNSRGWCITWNNVSDEHVREAKDNLEHAANVRYACGQFEVGGECGTRHWQAYVEFTGPRSLQYVRKLFPKCHAEARRGTPTECRVYCCKEETREPGTFWEHGTLPEEKGAGKRNDLLAVQQRLRDGAKVSEIYEEFPGVAARYPKFVASYADFRLAPRSWKTEVRVYKGPTECGKTRLAYEEFPDIWAKPDGQWFD
;
A
#
# COMPACT_ATOMS: atom_id res chain seq x y z
N LEU A 1 16.96 13.76 44.58
CA LEU A 1 15.74 12.97 44.50
C LEU A 1 15.52 12.61 43.03
N GLY A 2 16.01 11.42 42.65
CA GLY A 2 15.92 10.91 41.27
C GLY A 2 14.56 10.24 41.05
N TRP A 3 13.94 10.55 39.92
CA TRP A 3 12.79 9.83 39.40
C TRP A 3 13.29 8.69 38.53
N VAL A 4 13.05 7.46 38.97
CA VAL A 4 13.25 6.25 38.15
C VAL A 4 11.95 5.99 37.43
N CYS A 5 11.95 6.15 36.08
CA CYS A 5 10.85 5.67 35.24
C CYS A 5 10.99 4.16 35.07
N TYR A 6 10.09 3.39 35.63
CA TYR A 6 9.87 1.99 35.28
C TYR A 6 9.20 1.94 33.90
N ILE A 7 9.86 1.32 32.94
CA ILE A 7 9.25 0.91 31.68
C ILE A 7 8.61 -0.45 31.96
N SER A 8 7.30 -0.46 32.11
CA SER A 8 6.51 -1.69 32.16
C SER A 8 6.47 -2.35 30.80
N GLU A 9 6.56 -3.66 30.83
CA GLU A 9 6.56 -4.62 29.74
C GLU A 9 5.64 -4.27 28.56
N VAL A 10 6.23 -4.42 27.35
CA VAL A 10 5.50 -4.34 26.08
C VAL A 10 4.59 -5.56 26.00
N THR A 11 3.32 -5.36 26.28
CA THR A 11 2.26 -6.31 25.95
C THR A 11 2.20 -6.46 24.45
N GLU A 12 2.25 -7.71 23.98
CA GLU A 12 2.04 -8.10 22.58
C GLU A 12 0.85 -7.35 21.99
N VAL A 13 1.14 -6.51 21.00
CA VAL A 13 0.11 -5.91 20.16
C VAL A 13 -0.41 -7.00 19.25
N THR A 14 -1.47 -7.67 19.66
CA THR A 14 -2.31 -8.47 18.76
C THR A 14 -2.79 -7.51 17.68
N SER A 15 -2.20 -7.61 16.48
CA SER A 15 -2.61 -6.84 15.32
C SER A 15 -4.08 -7.14 15.02
N VAL A 16 -4.94 -6.19 15.31
CA VAL A 16 -6.34 -6.22 14.85
C VAL A 16 -6.30 -6.14 13.32
N ILE A 17 -6.45 -7.29 12.67
CA ILE A 17 -6.57 -7.38 11.21
C ILE A 17 -7.88 -6.70 10.84
N THR A 18 -7.81 -5.47 10.41
CA THR A 18 -8.95 -4.71 9.88
C THR A 18 -9.40 -5.40 8.58
N MET A 19 -10.60 -5.93 8.58
CA MET A 19 -11.20 -6.60 7.42
C MET A 19 -11.22 -5.68 6.20
N PRO A 20 -10.51 -5.98 5.10
CA PRO A 20 -10.65 -5.21 3.87
C PRO A 20 -12.04 -5.42 3.28
N ARG A 21 -12.59 -4.36 2.70
CA ARG A 21 -13.93 -4.35 2.11
C ARG A 21 -14.05 -5.42 1.03
N ILE A 22 -15.01 -6.32 1.19
CA ILE A 22 -15.39 -7.32 0.19
C ILE A 22 -15.79 -6.56 -1.08
N ASN A 23 -15.16 -6.88 -2.21
CA ASN A 23 -15.62 -6.42 -3.52
C ASN A 23 -17.09 -6.83 -3.70
N LYS A 24 -17.96 -5.87 -4.00
CA LYS A 24 -19.41 -6.10 -4.17
C LYS A 24 -19.76 -7.15 -5.24
N SER A 25 -18.82 -7.54 -6.10
CA SER A 25 -19.01 -8.55 -7.16
C SER A 25 -18.78 -9.99 -6.73
N GLY A 26 -18.26 -10.25 -5.54
CA GLY A 26 -17.93 -11.62 -5.10
C GLY A 26 -16.81 -12.31 -5.89
N ASN A 27 -16.13 -11.59 -6.80
CA ASN A 27 -15.06 -12.10 -7.65
C ASN A 27 -13.69 -11.71 -7.07
N SER A 28 -12.73 -12.65 -7.08
CA SER A 28 -11.35 -12.44 -6.66
C SER A 28 -10.37 -13.09 -7.62
N ARG A 29 -9.12 -12.56 -7.68
CA ARG A 29 -8.04 -13.25 -8.36
C ARG A 29 -7.41 -14.33 -7.49
N GLY A 30 -7.30 -14.07 -6.19
CA GLY A 30 -6.71 -14.98 -5.22
C GLY A 30 -7.75 -15.68 -4.38
N TRP A 31 -7.61 -17.00 -4.19
CA TRP A 31 -8.50 -17.83 -3.41
C TRP A 31 -7.72 -18.75 -2.49
N CYS A 32 -8.05 -18.72 -1.19
CA CYS A 32 -7.59 -19.73 -0.22
C CYS A 32 -8.65 -20.84 -0.13
N ILE A 33 -8.19 -22.08 -0.17
CA ILE A 33 -9.04 -23.26 -0.30
C ILE A 33 -8.70 -24.24 0.81
N THR A 34 -9.73 -24.70 1.52
CA THR A 34 -9.66 -25.81 2.47
C THR A 34 -10.56 -26.92 1.98
N TRP A 35 -9.98 -28.05 1.57
CA TRP A 35 -10.74 -29.16 1.00
C TRP A 35 -10.65 -30.36 1.92
N ASN A 36 -11.67 -30.48 2.79
CA ASN A 36 -11.74 -31.52 3.81
C ASN A 36 -12.06 -32.90 3.22
N ASN A 37 -11.46 -33.94 3.78
CA ASN A 37 -11.71 -35.34 3.46
C ASN A 37 -11.59 -35.68 1.96
N VAL A 38 -10.72 -34.96 1.25
CA VAL A 38 -10.43 -35.18 -0.16
C VAL A 38 -9.46 -36.33 -0.33
N SER A 39 -9.65 -37.17 -1.35
CA SER A 39 -8.71 -38.23 -1.70
C SER A 39 -7.48 -37.67 -2.43
N ASP A 40 -6.36 -38.38 -2.33
CA ASP A 40 -5.11 -38.03 -3.01
C ASP A 40 -5.29 -38.00 -4.54
N GLU A 41 -6.19 -38.84 -5.08
CA GLU A 41 -6.52 -38.88 -6.50
C GLU A 41 -7.19 -37.59 -6.97
N HIS A 42 -8.20 -37.09 -6.25
CA HIS A 42 -8.84 -35.83 -6.57
C HIS A 42 -7.89 -34.64 -6.48
N VAL A 43 -6.99 -34.64 -5.50
CA VAL A 43 -5.96 -33.59 -5.40
C VAL A 43 -4.97 -33.67 -6.55
N ARG A 44 -4.59 -34.88 -7.00
CA ARG A 44 -3.72 -35.06 -8.15
C ARG A 44 -4.37 -34.52 -9.43
N GLU A 45 -5.62 -34.85 -9.67
CA GLU A 45 -6.41 -34.33 -10.79
C GLU A 45 -6.53 -32.79 -10.73
N ALA A 46 -6.78 -32.24 -9.54
CA ALA A 46 -6.87 -30.80 -9.34
C ALA A 46 -5.52 -30.10 -9.63
N LYS A 47 -4.40 -30.66 -9.20
CA LYS A 47 -3.05 -30.17 -9.52
C LYS A 47 -2.80 -30.17 -11.03
N ASP A 48 -3.09 -31.28 -11.70
CA ASP A 48 -2.93 -31.39 -13.14
C ASP A 48 -3.77 -30.35 -13.90
N ASN A 49 -5.03 -30.17 -13.49
CA ASN A 49 -5.89 -29.14 -14.04
C ASN A 49 -5.37 -27.71 -13.83
N LEU A 50 -4.77 -27.42 -12.67
CA LEU A 50 -4.18 -26.11 -12.38
C LEU A 50 -2.89 -25.86 -13.18
N GLU A 51 -2.06 -26.87 -13.37
CA GLU A 51 -0.81 -26.78 -14.15
C GLU A 51 -1.07 -26.51 -15.63
N HIS A 52 -2.13 -27.08 -16.20
CA HIS A 52 -2.47 -26.91 -17.61
C HIS A 52 -3.43 -25.74 -17.90
N ALA A 53 -3.95 -25.09 -16.85
CA ALA A 53 -4.89 -23.99 -17.01
C ALA A 53 -4.19 -22.66 -17.33
N ALA A 54 -4.37 -22.16 -18.56
CA ALA A 54 -3.80 -20.88 -19.01
C ALA A 54 -4.21 -19.65 -18.17
N ASN A 55 -5.24 -19.76 -17.37
CA ASN A 55 -5.76 -18.70 -16.51
C ASN A 55 -5.26 -18.78 -15.05
N VAL A 56 -4.43 -19.76 -14.71
CA VAL A 56 -3.75 -19.86 -13.42
C VAL A 56 -2.38 -19.22 -13.55
N ARG A 57 -2.08 -18.29 -12.64
CA ARG A 57 -0.80 -17.61 -12.57
C ARG A 57 0.14 -18.30 -11.57
N TYR A 58 -0.44 -18.75 -10.47
CA TYR A 58 0.27 -19.36 -9.36
C TYR A 58 -0.69 -20.25 -8.57
N ALA A 59 -0.20 -21.36 -8.09
CA ALA A 59 -0.92 -22.20 -7.15
C ALA A 59 0.07 -22.90 -6.22
N CYS A 60 -0.32 -23.11 -4.96
CA CYS A 60 0.40 -23.93 -4.01
C CYS A 60 -0.57 -24.64 -3.08
N GLY A 61 -0.12 -25.75 -2.47
CA GLY A 61 -0.94 -26.47 -1.50
C GLY A 61 -0.23 -27.67 -0.93
N GLN A 62 -0.82 -28.19 0.13
CA GLN A 62 -0.30 -29.35 0.87
C GLN A 62 -1.45 -30.03 1.61
N PHE A 63 -1.26 -31.30 1.97
CA PHE A 63 -2.10 -31.92 2.97
C PHE A 63 -1.70 -31.48 4.37
N GLU A 64 -2.71 -31.20 5.18
CA GLU A 64 -2.56 -30.85 6.59
C GLU A 64 -3.48 -31.72 7.44
N VAL A 65 -3.08 -31.93 8.70
CA VAL A 65 -3.89 -32.58 9.70
C VAL A 65 -4.28 -31.54 10.76
N GLY A 66 -5.58 -31.29 10.93
CA GLY A 66 -6.07 -30.31 11.89
C GLY A 66 -5.78 -30.69 13.35
N GLY A 67 -5.29 -29.73 14.14
CA GLY A 67 -4.82 -29.98 15.51
C GLY A 67 -5.88 -30.50 16.48
N GLU A 68 -7.11 -29.99 16.45
CA GLU A 68 -8.15 -30.35 17.42
C GLU A 68 -8.99 -31.58 17.00
N CYS A 69 -9.31 -31.72 15.70
CA CYS A 69 -10.19 -32.77 15.21
C CYS A 69 -9.47 -33.86 14.38
N GLY A 70 -8.18 -33.73 14.16
CA GLY A 70 -7.41 -34.70 13.36
C GLY A 70 -7.87 -34.84 11.89
N THR A 71 -8.71 -33.92 11.40
CA THR A 71 -9.25 -34.02 10.04
C THR A 71 -8.18 -33.70 9.00
N ARG A 72 -7.90 -34.68 8.14
CA ARG A 72 -7.02 -34.48 6.98
C ARG A 72 -7.71 -33.62 5.93
N HIS A 73 -7.05 -32.56 5.50
CA HIS A 73 -7.57 -31.66 4.46
C HIS A 73 -6.44 -31.19 3.55
N TRP A 74 -6.82 -30.80 2.33
CA TRP A 74 -5.89 -30.13 1.42
C TRP A 74 -6.06 -28.62 1.57
N GLN A 75 -5.01 -27.97 2.07
CA GLN A 75 -4.94 -26.52 2.19
C GLN A 75 -4.21 -25.97 0.98
N ALA A 76 -4.84 -25.03 0.25
CA ALA A 76 -4.27 -24.50 -0.98
C ALA A 76 -4.54 -23.01 -1.18
N TYR A 77 -3.69 -22.39 -1.98
CA TYR A 77 -3.85 -21.04 -2.50
C TYR A 77 -3.75 -21.05 -4.02
N VAL A 78 -4.67 -20.38 -4.71
CA VAL A 78 -4.67 -20.23 -6.17
C VAL A 78 -4.82 -18.77 -6.54
N GLU A 79 -3.93 -18.27 -7.39
CA GLU A 79 -4.00 -16.93 -7.98
C GLU A 79 -4.25 -17.05 -9.49
N PHE A 80 -5.36 -16.48 -9.93
CA PHE A 80 -5.76 -16.44 -11.33
C PHE A 80 -5.24 -15.18 -12.04
N THR A 81 -5.07 -15.24 -13.35
CA THR A 81 -4.69 -14.08 -14.19
C THR A 81 -5.77 -12.98 -14.21
N GLY A 82 -7.05 -13.37 -14.01
CA GLY A 82 -8.20 -12.47 -13.90
C GLY A 82 -9.14 -12.86 -12.76
N PRO A 83 -10.06 -11.97 -12.33
CA PRO A 83 -11.01 -12.29 -11.25
C PRO A 83 -11.89 -13.50 -11.60
N ARG A 84 -12.12 -14.39 -10.62
CA ARG A 84 -12.99 -15.56 -10.71
C ARG A 84 -14.03 -15.52 -9.60
N SER A 85 -15.21 -16.07 -9.86
CA SER A 85 -16.29 -16.19 -8.88
C SER A 85 -16.07 -17.40 -7.96
N LEU A 86 -16.70 -17.39 -6.80
CA LEU A 86 -16.73 -18.54 -5.90
C LEU A 86 -17.30 -19.80 -6.59
N GLN A 87 -18.30 -19.61 -7.45
CA GLN A 87 -18.89 -20.71 -8.21
C GLN A 87 -17.87 -21.35 -9.17
N TYR A 88 -17.02 -20.55 -9.81
CA TYR A 88 -15.94 -21.05 -10.64
C TYR A 88 -14.94 -21.89 -9.84
N VAL A 89 -14.53 -21.41 -8.67
CA VAL A 89 -13.61 -22.13 -7.79
C VAL A 89 -14.21 -23.44 -7.29
N ARG A 90 -15.50 -23.45 -6.92
CA ARG A 90 -16.20 -24.66 -6.49
C ARG A 90 -16.42 -25.70 -7.61
N LYS A 91 -16.33 -25.30 -8.87
CA LYS A 91 -16.30 -26.28 -9.99
C LYS A 91 -14.95 -26.97 -10.09
N LEU A 92 -13.85 -26.27 -9.78
CA LEU A 92 -12.51 -26.85 -9.76
C LEU A 92 -12.29 -27.72 -8.51
N PHE A 93 -12.87 -27.33 -7.38
CA PHE A 93 -12.73 -27.99 -6.08
C PHE A 93 -14.10 -28.28 -5.49
N PRO A 94 -14.78 -29.39 -5.88
CA PRO A 94 -16.14 -29.69 -5.43
C PRO A 94 -16.22 -29.83 -3.91
N LYS A 95 -17.24 -29.18 -3.31
CA LYS A 95 -17.51 -29.20 -1.86
C LYS A 95 -16.38 -28.60 -0.98
N CYS A 96 -15.41 -27.86 -1.56
CA CYS A 96 -14.42 -27.16 -0.77
C CYS A 96 -15.01 -25.97 -0.01
N HIS A 97 -14.35 -25.58 1.07
CA HIS A 97 -14.44 -24.25 1.62
C HIS A 97 -13.46 -23.35 0.87
N ALA A 98 -13.93 -22.25 0.27
CA ALA A 98 -13.09 -21.34 -0.46
C ALA A 98 -13.41 -19.90 -0.07
N GLU A 99 -12.37 -19.13 0.26
CA GLU A 99 -12.44 -17.72 0.60
C GLU A 99 -11.61 -16.88 -0.35
N ALA A 100 -12.16 -15.72 -0.74
CA ALA A 100 -11.40 -14.73 -1.47
C ALA A 100 -10.21 -14.24 -0.61
N ARG A 101 -9.03 -14.18 -1.21
CA ARG A 101 -7.82 -13.70 -0.58
C ARG A 101 -8.03 -12.35 0.13
N ARG A 102 -7.61 -12.24 1.37
CA ARG A 102 -7.68 -11.01 2.18
C ARG A 102 -6.33 -10.33 2.32
N GLY A 103 -5.25 -11.09 2.43
CA GLY A 103 -3.88 -10.61 2.55
C GLY A 103 -3.16 -10.48 1.20
N THR A 104 -1.84 -10.31 1.25
CA THR A 104 -0.96 -10.34 0.08
C THR A 104 -0.82 -11.78 -0.46
N PRO A 105 -0.39 -11.96 -1.73
CA PRO A 105 -0.07 -13.29 -2.25
C PRO A 105 0.94 -14.04 -1.39
N THR A 106 1.95 -13.36 -0.88
CA THR A 106 3.00 -13.94 -0.02
C THR A 106 2.42 -14.41 1.31
N GLU A 107 1.58 -13.62 1.97
CA GLU A 107 0.91 -14.03 3.21
C GLU A 107 0.01 -15.24 3.01
N CYS A 108 -0.74 -15.29 1.90
CA CYS A 108 -1.59 -16.45 1.59
C CYS A 108 -0.76 -17.71 1.30
N ARG A 109 0.37 -17.56 0.60
CA ARG A 109 1.31 -18.67 0.39
C ARG A 109 1.85 -19.19 1.72
N VAL A 110 2.34 -18.30 2.59
CA VAL A 110 2.86 -18.66 3.93
C VAL A 110 1.78 -19.38 4.74
N TYR A 111 0.55 -18.86 4.73
CA TYR A 111 -0.58 -19.49 5.44
C TYR A 111 -0.90 -20.89 4.91
N CYS A 112 -0.93 -21.09 3.59
CA CYS A 112 -1.29 -22.37 2.97
C CYS A 112 -0.13 -23.37 2.88
N CYS A 113 1.10 -22.99 3.31
CA CYS A 113 2.31 -23.81 3.18
C CYS A 113 3.08 -23.91 4.51
N LYS A 114 2.41 -23.71 5.66
CA LYS A 114 3.04 -23.81 6.99
C LYS A 114 3.55 -25.23 7.25
N GLU A 115 4.68 -25.31 7.92
CA GLU A 115 5.36 -26.59 8.16
C GLU A 115 4.79 -27.38 9.34
N GLU A 116 4.18 -26.68 10.29
CA GLU A 116 3.73 -27.23 11.57
C GLU A 116 2.63 -28.31 11.45
N THR A 117 1.73 -28.11 10.48
CA THR A 117 0.57 -29.01 10.25
C THR A 117 0.70 -29.83 8.97
N ARG A 118 1.81 -29.68 8.24
CA ARG A 118 2.06 -30.33 6.95
C ARG A 118 2.25 -31.83 7.07
N GLU A 119 1.56 -32.59 6.23
CA GLU A 119 1.89 -33.98 6.00
C GLU A 119 3.17 -34.07 5.15
N PRO A 120 4.23 -34.79 5.63
CA PRO A 120 5.52 -34.83 4.93
C PRO A 120 5.40 -35.27 3.47
N GLY A 121 6.14 -34.58 2.57
CA GLY A 121 6.18 -34.91 1.15
C GLY A 121 4.95 -34.50 0.32
N THR A 122 3.98 -33.78 0.91
CA THR A 122 2.74 -33.40 0.20
C THR A 122 2.77 -31.99 -0.38
N PHE A 123 3.76 -31.17 -0.03
CA PHE A 123 3.90 -29.81 -0.57
C PHE A 123 4.00 -29.83 -2.09
N TRP A 124 3.26 -28.93 -2.71
CA TRP A 124 3.24 -28.71 -4.15
C TRP A 124 3.12 -27.22 -4.46
N GLU A 125 3.79 -26.78 -5.49
CA GLU A 125 3.79 -25.38 -5.95
C GLU A 125 3.94 -25.33 -7.47
N HIS A 126 3.18 -24.44 -8.14
CA HIS A 126 3.20 -24.25 -9.58
C HIS A 126 3.07 -22.76 -9.95
N GLY A 127 3.78 -22.36 -11.03
CA GLY A 127 3.71 -21.01 -11.59
C GLY A 127 4.58 -20.00 -10.85
N THR A 128 4.28 -18.70 -11.07
CA THR A 128 5.06 -17.61 -10.49
C THR A 128 4.21 -16.82 -9.53
N LEU A 129 4.63 -16.79 -8.26
CA LEU A 129 3.97 -15.97 -7.23
C LEU A 129 4.01 -14.50 -7.67
N PRO A 130 2.85 -13.79 -7.67
CA PRO A 130 2.83 -12.39 -8.02
C PRO A 130 3.71 -11.57 -7.09
N GLU A 131 4.60 -10.77 -7.65
CA GLU A 131 5.29 -9.75 -6.87
C GLU A 131 4.26 -8.84 -6.20
N GLU A 132 4.51 -8.51 -4.96
CA GLU A 132 3.75 -7.49 -4.24
C GLU A 132 4.03 -6.13 -4.88
N LYS A 133 3.32 -5.84 -5.96
CA LYS A 133 3.11 -4.45 -6.33
C LYS A 133 2.19 -3.90 -5.25
N GLY A 134 2.80 -3.41 -4.16
CA GLY A 134 2.07 -2.88 -3.03
C GLY A 134 0.93 -2.02 -3.55
N ALA A 135 -0.30 -2.28 -3.11
CA ALA A 135 -1.46 -1.51 -3.49
C ALA A 135 -1.16 -0.05 -3.19
N GLY A 136 -0.68 0.66 -4.23
CA GLY A 136 -0.53 2.09 -4.17
C GLY A 136 0.53 2.62 -3.20
N LYS A 137 1.75 2.06 -3.17
CA LYS A 137 2.87 2.96 -2.81
C LYS A 137 2.79 4.13 -3.76
N ARG A 138 2.34 5.27 -3.24
CA ARG A 138 2.22 6.52 -4.00
C ARG A 138 3.64 7.01 -4.31
N ASN A 139 4.31 6.32 -5.26
CA ASN A 139 5.66 6.66 -5.68
C ASN A 139 5.75 8.11 -6.19
N ASP A 140 4.66 8.61 -6.74
CA ASP A 140 4.49 10.00 -7.14
C ASP A 140 4.59 10.97 -5.95
N LEU A 141 3.93 10.67 -4.81
CA LEU A 141 4.05 11.47 -3.60
C LEU A 141 5.43 11.35 -2.95
N LEU A 142 6.02 10.16 -2.98
CA LEU A 142 7.39 9.97 -2.48
C LEU A 142 8.42 10.72 -3.32
N ALA A 143 8.25 10.74 -4.65
CA ALA A 143 9.11 11.52 -5.54
C ALA A 143 8.99 13.03 -5.27
N VAL A 144 7.77 13.56 -5.12
CA VAL A 144 7.54 14.95 -4.72
C VAL A 144 8.18 15.26 -3.37
N GLN A 145 8.00 14.38 -2.37
CA GLN A 145 8.60 14.53 -1.06
C GLN A 145 10.14 14.61 -1.16
N GLN A 146 10.75 13.74 -1.97
CA GLN A 146 12.20 13.73 -2.16
C GLN A 146 12.67 15.02 -2.84
N ARG A 147 12.00 15.45 -3.92
CA ARG A 147 12.36 16.71 -4.60
C ARG A 147 12.29 17.92 -3.67
N LEU A 148 11.24 18.02 -2.84
CA LEU A 148 11.15 19.06 -1.82
C LEU A 148 12.25 18.94 -0.76
N ARG A 149 12.66 17.73 -0.39
CA ARG A 149 13.84 17.52 0.50
C ARG A 149 15.12 18.00 -0.12
N ASP A 150 15.28 17.83 -1.41
CA ASP A 150 16.46 18.24 -2.17
C ASP A 150 16.48 19.76 -2.45
N GLY A 151 15.48 20.50 -1.96
CA GLY A 151 15.42 21.96 -2.03
C GLY A 151 14.68 22.53 -3.24
N ALA A 152 13.92 21.69 -3.97
CA ALA A 152 13.10 22.17 -5.07
C ALA A 152 12.05 23.18 -4.60
N LYS A 153 11.83 24.24 -5.39
CA LYS A 153 10.78 25.23 -5.15
C LYS A 153 9.40 24.61 -5.42
N VAL A 154 8.38 25.12 -4.76
CA VAL A 154 7.00 24.68 -4.97
C VAL A 154 6.59 24.84 -6.45
N SER A 155 7.00 25.91 -7.13
CA SER A 155 6.76 26.13 -8.56
C SER A 155 7.32 25.00 -9.44
N GLU A 156 8.52 24.51 -9.13
CA GLU A 156 9.14 23.39 -9.86
C GLU A 156 8.34 22.09 -9.68
N ILE A 157 7.78 21.86 -8.48
CA ILE A 157 6.91 20.72 -8.22
C ILE A 157 5.61 20.78 -9.05
N TYR A 158 5.05 21.98 -9.26
CA TYR A 158 3.87 22.14 -10.12
C TYR A 158 4.17 21.85 -11.58
N GLU A 159 5.39 22.12 -12.05
CA GLU A 159 5.83 21.82 -13.42
C GLU A 159 6.20 20.35 -13.60
N GLU A 160 6.95 19.77 -12.67
CA GLU A 160 7.43 18.38 -12.76
C GLU A 160 6.33 17.35 -12.45
N PHE A 161 5.43 17.66 -11.50
CA PHE A 161 4.40 16.75 -11.00
C PHE A 161 2.99 17.38 -11.00
N PRO A 162 2.50 17.88 -12.15
CA PRO A 162 1.24 18.63 -12.20
C PRO A 162 0.05 17.84 -11.68
N GLY A 163 0.00 16.53 -11.91
CA GLY A 163 -1.07 15.66 -11.42
C GLY A 163 -1.09 15.52 -9.88
N VAL A 164 0.06 15.51 -9.22
CA VAL A 164 0.17 15.50 -7.76
C VAL A 164 -0.15 16.86 -7.19
N ALA A 165 0.41 17.91 -7.76
CA ALA A 165 0.21 19.29 -7.32
C ALA A 165 -1.27 19.70 -7.41
N ALA A 166 -1.96 19.36 -8.51
CA ALA A 166 -3.39 19.61 -8.66
C ALA A 166 -4.26 18.85 -7.65
N ARG A 167 -3.87 17.62 -7.31
CA ARG A 167 -4.66 16.76 -6.41
C ARG A 167 -4.36 16.99 -4.93
N TYR A 168 -3.12 17.38 -4.60
CA TYR A 168 -2.63 17.52 -3.22
C TYR A 168 -1.89 18.84 -2.99
N PRO A 169 -2.45 20.01 -3.38
CA PRO A 169 -1.76 21.29 -3.27
C PRO A 169 -1.39 21.63 -1.82
N LYS A 170 -2.28 21.31 -0.87
CA LYS A 170 -2.01 21.52 0.56
C LYS A 170 -0.82 20.70 1.07
N PHE A 171 -0.68 19.44 0.62
CA PHE A 171 0.48 18.61 0.98
C PHE A 171 1.78 19.25 0.48
N VAL A 172 1.82 19.68 -0.78
CA VAL A 172 3.01 20.30 -1.38
C VAL A 172 3.41 21.57 -0.61
N ALA A 173 2.47 22.47 -0.37
CA ALA A 173 2.70 23.72 0.36
C ALA A 173 3.15 23.45 1.81
N SER A 174 2.37 22.67 2.57
CA SER A 174 2.67 22.39 3.99
C SER A 174 4.00 21.67 4.17
N TYR A 175 4.38 20.77 3.25
CA TYR A 175 5.65 20.07 3.33
C TYR A 175 6.84 21.00 3.01
N ALA A 176 6.67 21.91 2.05
CA ALA A 176 7.66 22.94 1.76
C ALA A 176 7.86 23.86 2.98
N ASP A 177 6.78 24.34 3.59
CA ASP A 177 6.81 25.20 4.79
C ASP A 177 7.45 24.51 5.99
N PHE A 178 7.11 23.23 6.22
CA PHE A 178 7.70 22.42 7.30
C PHE A 178 9.22 22.29 7.18
N ARG A 179 9.76 22.38 5.96
CA ARG A 179 11.20 22.31 5.69
C ARG A 179 11.92 23.63 5.89
N LEU A 180 11.22 24.75 5.98
CA LEU A 180 11.84 26.04 6.23
C LEU A 180 12.44 26.04 7.63
N ALA A 181 13.71 26.41 7.71
CA ALA A 181 14.36 26.61 9.00
C ALA A 181 13.65 27.75 9.76
N PRO A 182 13.50 27.62 11.09
CA PRO A 182 13.00 28.73 11.88
C PRO A 182 13.83 29.98 11.62
N ARG A 183 13.15 31.10 11.41
CA ARG A 183 13.83 32.36 11.17
C ARG A 183 14.66 32.75 12.40
N SER A 184 15.98 32.87 12.22
CA SER A 184 16.94 33.26 13.27
C SER A 184 17.51 34.66 13.12
N TRP A 185 17.05 35.41 12.11
CA TRP A 185 17.56 36.75 11.80
C TRP A 185 16.45 37.81 12.01
N LYS A 186 16.93 39.05 12.26
CA LYS A 186 16.06 40.22 12.38
C LYS A 186 15.50 40.58 11.01
N THR A 187 14.20 40.89 10.93
CA THR A 187 13.54 41.34 9.70
C THR A 187 14.10 42.74 9.34
N GLU A 188 14.62 42.88 8.12
CA GLU A 188 14.86 44.16 7.53
C GLU A 188 13.59 44.72 6.90
N VAL A 189 13.19 45.91 7.24
CA VAL A 189 12.02 46.59 6.68
C VAL A 189 12.50 47.75 5.83
N ARG A 190 12.13 47.74 4.54
CA ARG A 190 12.40 48.82 3.61
C ARG A 190 11.11 49.51 3.22
N VAL A 191 11.08 50.83 3.29
CA VAL A 191 9.92 51.66 2.98
C VAL A 191 10.23 52.57 1.81
N TYR A 192 9.57 52.36 0.67
CA TYR A 192 9.69 53.20 -0.52
C TYR A 192 8.59 54.28 -0.47
N LYS A 193 8.96 55.55 -0.33
CA LYS A 193 8.05 56.68 -0.27
C LYS A 193 8.22 57.57 -1.50
N GLY A 194 7.13 58.06 -2.06
CA GLY A 194 7.13 58.94 -3.23
C GLY A 194 5.74 59.13 -3.81
N PRO A 195 5.56 60.03 -4.79
CA PRO A 195 4.28 60.26 -5.49
C PRO A 195 3.74 58.97 -6.15
N THR A 196 2.48 58.96 -6.53
CA THR A 196 1.93 57.89 -7.37
C THR A 196 2.70 57.80 -8.70
N GLU A 197 2.90 56.61 -9.22
CA GLU A 197 3.57 56.30 -10.51
C GLU A 197 5.07 56.68 -10.60
N CYS A 198 5.74 57.04 -9.50
CA CYS A 198 7.18 57.34 -9.52
C CYS A 198 8.08 56.10 -9.56
N GLY A 199 7.56 54.90 -9.76
CA GLY A 199 8.35 53.68 -9.94
C GLY A 199 8.72 52.93 -8.66
N LYS A 200 8.08 53.17 -7.50
CA LYS A 200 8.36 52.47 -6.23
C LYS A 200 8.28 50.95 -6.32
N THR A 201 7.19 50.47 -6.91
CA THR A 201 6.96 49.04 -7.08
C THR A 201 7.97 48.42 -8.04
N ARG A 202 8.28 49.13 -9.13
CA ARG A 202 9.33 48.71 -10.08
C ARG A 202 10.68 48.53 -9.42
N LEU A 203 11.10 49.53 -8.64
CA LEU A 203 12.37 49.49 -7.90
C LEU A 203 12.41 48.29 -6.93
N ALA A 204 11.32 48.02 -6.21
CA ALA A 204 11.24 46.86 -5.32
C ALA A 204 11.41 45.53 -6.05
N TYR A 205 10.83 45.37 -7.24
CA TYR A 205 11.00 44.17 -8.07
C TYR A 205 12.39 44.06 -8.71
N GLU A 206 13.01 45.17 -9.03
CA GLU A 206 14.40 45.22 -9.55
C GLU A 206 15.40 44.81 -8.46
N GLU A 207 15.20 45.26 -7.21
CA GLU A 207 16.06 44.89 -6.08
C GLU A 207 15.82 43.47 -5.57
N PHE A 208 14.58 42.96 -5.65
CA PHE A 208 14.14 41.66 -5.13
C PHE A 208 13.33 40.90 -6.18
N PRO A 209 13.95 40.21 -7.12
CA PRO A 209 13.23 39.47 -8.19
C PRO A 209 12.24 38.44 -7.71
N ASP A 210 12.51 37.81 -6.55
CA ASP A 210 11.64 36.77 -5.94
C ASP A 210 10.63 37.36 -4.91
N ILE A 211 10.29 38.65 -5.01
CA ILE A 211 9.37 39.31 -4.08
C ILE A 211 7.97 38.73 -4.19
N TRP A 212 7.40 38.34 -3.04
CA TRP A 212 5.98 38.01 -2.98
C TRP A 212 5.15 39.29 -2.84
N ALA A 213 4.25 39.54 -3.77
CA ALA A 213 3.30 40.64 -3.71
C ALA A 213 2.04 40.21 -2.96
N LYS A 214 1.66 40.92 -1.89
CA LYS A 214 0.43 40.68 -1.17
C LYS A 214 -0.76 40.92 -2.13
N PRO A 215 -1.67 39.93 -2.28
CA PRO A 215 -2.90 40.13 -3.05
C PRO A 215 -3.77 41.25 -2.48
N ASP A 216 -4.60 41.85 -3.32
CA ASP A 216 -5.60 42.80 -2.86
C ASP A 216 -6.57 42.12 -1.91
N GLY A 217 -6.87 42.76 -0.76
CA GLY A 217 -7.78 42.22 0.26
C GLY A 217 -7.38 42.60 1.68
N GLN A 218 -8.14 42.11 2.65
CA GLN A 218 -7.89 42.35 4.06
C GLN A 218 -6.67 41.61 4.57
N TRP A 219 -6.18 41.97 5.74
CA TRP A 219 -4.93 41.60 6.36
C TRP A 219 -4.63 40.08 6.40
N PHE A 220 -3.37 39.75 6.61
CA PHE A 220 -2.89 38.38 6.86
C PHE A 220 -3.68 37.74 8.01
N ASP A 221 -4.24 36.57 7.77
CA ASP A 221 -4.69 35.66 8.82
C ASP A 221 -3.54 34.75 9.27
#